data_aefa8bd4488f2c5768266142717b69e6
#
_entry.id   aefa8bd4488f2c5768266142717b69e6
#
_cell.length_a   1.000
_cell.length_b   1.000
_cell.length_c   1.000
_cell.angle_alpha   90.00
_cell.angle_beta   90.00
_cell.angle_gamma   90.00
#
_symmetry.space_group_name_H-M   'P 1'
#
loop_
_entity.id
_entity.type
_entity.pdbx_description
1 polymer ?
#
loop_
_entity_poly.entity_id
_entity_poly.type
_entity_poly.pdbx_seq_one_letter_code
_entity_poly.pdbx_strand_id
1 'polypeptide(L)'
;RPYVDAFLLSHPDQDHCRGLTRHFHLGPLSDYPDDAKEYKDKKIVIRELWSSPIVFRRASKNHTLCDDAKAFSKEARRRVQVNKEHYFAVSDGDRIQLMGKDIDGKTDDLVPIVRPVDEAFNTICGRTLKFFSAFLLAPIDASTDEEVEECLVKNQSSVIINFTLAADDNTPDGAKFLSGGDAEVFIWNRQWDRHKKDPSVLEYDLMQTPHHCSWHSLSYDSWSDKG
;
A
#
# COMPACT_ATOMS: atom_id res chain seq x y z
N ARG A 1 -8.22 -23.49 -0.83
CA ARG A 1 -7.25 -22.61 -0.18
C ARG A 1 -7.98 -21.33 0.25
N PRO A 2 -7.85 -20.85 1.51
CA PRO A 2 -8.34 -19.52 1.88
C PRO A 2 -7.55 -18.45 1.12
N TYR A 3 -8.17 -17.31 0.82
CA TYR A 3 -7.50 -16.23 0.07
C TYR A 3 -8.01 -14.85 0.46
N VAL A 4 -7.20 -13.85 0.12
CA VAL A 4 -7.60 -12.45 -0.01
C VAL A 4 -7.33 -12.00 -1.43
N ASP A 5 -8.22 -11.16 -2.00
CA ASP A 5 -8.05 -10.68 -3.37
C ASP A 5 -6.88 -9.72 -3.49
N ALA A 6 -6.77 -8.78 -2.56
CA ALA A 6 -5.65 -7.85 -2.50
C ALA A 6 -5.08 -7.76 -1.08
N PHE A 7 -3.78 -7.58 -0.96
CA PHE A 7 -3.09 -7.34 0.31
C PHE A 7 -2.13 -6.16 0.15
N LEU A 8 -2.43 -5.07 0.84
CA LEU A 8 -1.60 -3.88 0.90
C LEU A 8 -0.80 -3.87 2.21
N LEU A 9 0.50 -3.59 2.11
CA LEU A 9 1.31 -3.15 3.23
C LEU A 9 1.62 -1.66 3.06
N SER A 10 1.07 -0.81 3.94
CA SER A 10 1.23 0.64 3.86
C SER A 10 2.68 1.09 4.07
N HIS A 11 3.36 0.47 5.03
CA HIS A 11 4.78 0.65 5.33
C HIS A 11 5.30 -0.57 6.11
N PRO A 12 6.64 -0.81 6.16
CA PRO A 12 7.20 -2.07 6.63
C PRO A 12 7.51 -2.13 8.12
N ASP A 13 6.80 -1.37 8.97
CA ASP A 13 6.99 -1.44 10.41
C ASP A 13 6.41 -2.76 10.98
N GLN A 14 6.99 -3.23 12.07
CA GLN A 14 6.74 -4.57 12.60
C GLN A 14 5.28 -4.78 13.00
N ASP A 15 4.64 -3.80 13.56
CA ASP A 15 3.25 -3.84 14.01
C ASP A 15 2.25 -3.87 12.86
N HIS A 16 2.67 -3.48 11.63
CA HIS A 16 1.86 -3.56 10.42
C HIS A 16 2.03 -4.86 9.62
N CYS A 17 3.13 -5.57 9.80
CA CYS A 17 3.40 -6.79 9.02
C CYS A 17 3.59 -8.06 9.87
N ARG A 18 3.59 -7.94 11.21
CA ARG A 18 3.83 -9.08 12.12
C ARG A 18 2.81 -10.20 11.91
N GLY A 19 3.34 -11.40 11.70
CA GLY A 19 2.53 -12.59 11.47
C GLY A 19 2.30 -12.90 9.99
N LEU A 20 2.82 -12.10 9.07
CA LEU A 20 2.68 -12.31 7.63
C LEU A 20 3.17 -13.72 7.24
N THR A 21 4.39 -14.08 7.58
CA THR A 21 4.97 -15.40 7.24
C THR A 21 4.27 -16.55 7.94
N ARG A 22 3.64 -16.29 9.08
CA ARG A 22 2.88 -17.31 9.82
C ARG A 22 1.55 -17.62 9.16
N HIS A 23 0.82 -16.59 8.72
CA HIS A 23 -0.58 -16.73 8.30
C HIS A 23 -0.77 -16.72 6.78
N PHE A 24 0.17 -16.17 6.02
CA PHE A 24 0.05 -16.05 4.57
C PHE A 24 1.07 -16.94 3.86
N HIS A 25 0.67 -17.44 2.69
CA HIS A 25 1.58 -18.09 1.77
C HIS A 25 2.34 -17.05 0.95
N LEU A 26 3.66 -17.10 0.98
CA LEU A 26 4.56 -16.31 0.17
C LEU A 26 5.36 -17.26 -0.75
N GLY A 27 5.39 -16.97 -2.03
CA GLY A 27 6.01 -17.82 -3.05
C GLY A 27 5.04 -18.29 -4.11
N PRO A 28 5.50 -19.12 -5.09
CA PRO A 28 4.65 -19.67 -6.13
C PRO A 28 3.52 -20.52 -5.56
N LEU A 29 2.33 -20.48 -6.17
CA LEU A 29 1.21 -21.31 -5.73
C LEU A 29 1.43 -22.83 -5.96
N SER A 30 2.37 -23.21 -6.83
CA SER A 30 2.85 -24.58 -6.98
C SER A 30 3.47 -25.14 -5.69
N ASP A 31 4.07 -24.26 -4.90
CA ASP A 31 4.81 -24.61 -3.68
C ASP A 31 3.95 -24.46 -2.42
N TYR A 32 2.62 -24.30 -2.59
CA TYR A 32 1.70 -24.14 -1.46
C TYR A 32 1.70 -25.39 -0.55
N PRO A 33 2.12 -25.24 0.73
CA PRO A 33 2.46 -26.40 1.56
C PRO A 33 1.26 -27.05 2.26
N ASP A 34 0.10 -26.38 2.28
CA ASP A 34 -0.99 -26.69 3.21
C ASP A 34 -2.20 -27.36 2.55
N ASP A 35 -2.08 -27.86 1.31
CA ASP A 35 -3.22 -28.46 0.60
C ASP A 35 -3.85 -29.63 1.35
N ALA A 36 -3.04 -30.44 2.06
CA ALA A 36 -3.50 -31.57 2.86
C ALA A 36 -4.04 -31.21 4.26
N LYS A 37 -3.87 -29.95 4.71
CA LYS A 37 -4.33 -29.50 6.03
C LYS A 37 -5.83 -29.23 6.07
N GLU A 38 -6.41 -29.19 7.26
CA GLU A 38 -7.76 -28.66 7.46
C GLU A 38 -7.83 -27.17 7.10
N TYR A 39 -8.99 -26.69 6.64
CA TYR A 39 -9.17 -25.32 6.13
C TYR A 39 -8.70 -24.25 7.12
N LYS A 40 -8.99 -24.40 8.42
CA LYS A 40 -8.60 -23.47 9.49
C LYS A 40 -7.09 -23.34 9.71
N ASP A 41 -6.33 -24.39 9.33
CA ASP A 41 -4.87 -24.47 9.53
C ASP A 41 -4.08 -24.12 8.27
N LYS A 42 -4.79 -23.78 7.18
CA LYS A 42 -4.18 -23.40 5.91
C LYS A 42 -3.71 -21.96 5.94
N LYS A 43 -2.54 -21.71 5.36
CA LYS A 43 -2.11 -20.34 5.06
C LYS A 43 -3.02 -19.68 4.03
N ILE A 44 -3.22 -18.38 4.20
CA ILE A 44 -4.04 -17.56 3.32
C ILE A 44 -3.23 -17.24 2.06
N VAL A 45 -3.82 -17.41 0.90
CA VAL A 45 -3.23 -17.02 -0.38
C VAL A 45 -3.51 -15.54 -0.63
N ILE A 46 -2.48 -14.78 -0.98
CA ILE A 46 -2.61 -13.40 -1.47
C ILE A 46 -2.69 -13.48 -3.00
N ARG A 47 -3.87 -13.20 -3.58
CA ARG A 47 -4.05 -13.23 -5.03
C ARG A 47 -3.26 -12.12 -5.71
N GLU A 48 -3.40 -10.87 -5.22
CA GLU A 48 -2.68 -9.71 -5.71
C GLU A 48 -2.00 -8.97 -4.55
N LEU A 49 -0.70 -8.71 -4.68
CA LEU A 49 0.09 -7.99 -3.69
C LEU A 49 0.13 -6.50 -4.06
N TRP A 50 -0.13 -5.62 -3.10
CA TRP A 50 0.03 -4.18 -3.27
C TRP A 50 1.20 -3.71 -2.43
N SER A 51 2.22 -3.19 -3.09
CA SER A 51 3.50 -2.82 -2.47
C SER A 51 3.99 -1.49 -3.01
N SER A 52 4.76 -0.76 -2.23
CA SER A 52 5.42 0.44 -2.70
C SER A 52 6.95 0.30 -2.60
N PRO A 53 7.68 0.30 -3.73
CA PRO A 53 9.13 0.16 -3.72
C PRO A 53 9.82 1.32 -3.02
N ILE A 54 9.32 2.56 -3.19
CA ILE A 54 9.90 3.75 -2.57
C ILE A 54 9.74 3.75 -1.05
N VAL A 55 8.59 3.27 -0.54
CA VAL A 55 8.34 3.14 0.91
C VAL A 55 9.34 2.18 1.55
N PHE A 56 9.57 1.01 0.93
CA PHE A 56 10.56 0.06 1.42
C PHE A 56 11.98 0.59 1.34
N ARG A 57 12.32 1.33 0.29
CA ARG A 57 13.63 1.97 0.13
C ARG A 57 13.89 3.00 1.24
N ARG A 58 12.92 3.88 1.50
CA ARG A 58 13.00 4.89 2.57
C ARG A 58 13.09 4.24 3.94
N ALA A 59 12.28 3.23 4.22
CA ALA A 59 12.34 2.51 5.49
C ALA A 59 13.68 1.80 5.72
N SER A 60 14.24 1.16 4.69
CA SER A 60 15.51 0.44 4.82
C SER A 60 16.74 1.34 4.94
N LYS A 61 16.65 2.62 4.58
CA LYS A 61 17.77 3.58 4.65
C LYS A 61 18.26 3.78 6.10
N ASN A 62 17.32 3.85 7.05
CA ASN A 62 17.61 4.24 8.44
C ASN A 62 17.19 3.17 9.48
N HIS A 63 16.60 2.05 9.04
CA HIS A 63 16.06 1.03 9.93
C HIS A 63 16.35 -0.38 9.43
N THR A 64 16.53 -1.29 10.40
CA THR A 64 16.56 -2.72 10.10
C THR A 64 15.13 -3.25 10.03
N LEU A 65 14.71 -3.69 8.85
CA LEU A 65 13.42 -4.32 8.64
C LEU A 65 13.30 -5.61 9.45
N CYS A 66 12.13 -5.86 10.04
CA CYS A 66 11.83 -7.14 10.67
C CYS A 66 11.74 -8.28 9.64
N ASP A 67 11.71 -9.53 10.09
CA ASP A 67 11.74 -10.67 9.17
C ASP A 67 10.48 -10.78 8.30
N ASP A 68 9.32 -10.44 8.82
CA ASP A 68 8.08 -10.39 8.03
C ASP A 68 8.12 -9.29 6.95
N ALA A 69 8.68 -8.12 7.26
CA ALA A 69 8.88 -7.05 6.27
C ALA A 69 9.89 -7.45 5.19
N LYS A 70 10.98 -8.13 5.57
CA LYS A 70 11.95 -8.69 4.59
C LYS A 70 11.30 -9.74 3.70
N ALA A 71 10.47 -10.61 4.28
CA ALA A 71 9.75 -11.65 3.54
C ALA A 71 8.75 -11.02 2.55
N PHE A 72 7.98 -10.00 2.97
CA PHE A 72 7.11 -9.23 2.08
C PHE A 72 7.88 -8.61 0.92
N SER A 73 8.99 -7.92 1.21
CA SER A 73 9.83 -7.29 0.18
C SER A 73 10.41 -8.31 -0.81
N LYS A 74 10.83 -9.49 -0.31
CA LYS A 74 11.29 -10.60 -1.16
C LYS A 74 10.18 -11.10 -2.07
N GLU A 75 8.98 -11.29 -1.53
CA GLU A 75 7.82 -11.73 -2.32
C GLU A 75 7.41 -10.69 -3.36
N ALA A 76 7.40 -9.39 -3.02
CA ALA A 76 7.11 -8.33 -3.97
C ALA A 76 8.10 -8.35 -5.15
N ARG A 77 9.40 -8.48 -4.88
CA ARG A 77 10.43 -8.61 -5.92
C ARG A 77 10.27 -9.85 -6.78
N ARG A 78 9.93 -11.01 -6.19
CA ARG A 78 9.62 -12.23 -6.93
C ARG A 78 8.48 -11.97 -7.92
N ARG A 79 7.37 -11.37 -7.45
CA ARG A 79 6.21 -11.09 -8.30
C ARG A 79 6.54 -10.09 -9.42
N VAL A 80 7.31 -9.05 -9.15
CA VAL A 80 7.79 -8.13 -10.20
C VAL A 80 8.59 -8.89 -11.26
N GLN A 81 9.51 -9.77 -10.83
CA GLN A 81 10.31 -10.56 -11.76
C GLN A 81 9.44 -11.48 -12.63
N VAL A 82 8.50 -12.21 -12.03
CA VAL A 82 7.56 -13.07 -12.75
C VAL A 82 6.71 -12.25 -13.74
N ASN A 83 6.26 -11.06 -13.35
CA ASN A 83 5.52 -10.17 -14.26
C ASN A 83 6.36 -9.77 -15.48
N LYS A 84 7.65 -9.41 -15.29
CA LYS A 84 8.56 -9.12 -16.42
C LYS A 84 8.76 -10.31 -17.33
N GLU A 85 9.02 -11.49 -16.77
CA GLU A 85 9.26 -12.73 -17.51
C GLU A 85 8.05 -13.16 -18.35
N HIS A 86 6.84 -12.88 -17.89
CA HIS A 86 5.60 -13.24 -18.53
C HIS A 86 4.89 -12.05 -19.20
N TYR A 87 5.59 -10.94 -19.49
CA TYR A 87 5.02 -9.76 -20.15
C TYR A 87 3.73 -9.27 -19.47
N PHE A 88 3.70 -9.32 -18.12
CA PHE A 88 2.57 -8.94 -17.26
C PHE A 88 1.32 -9.80 -17.39
N ALA A 89 1.39 -10.90 -18.12
CA ALA A 89 0.31 -11.88 -18.25
C ALA A 89 0.45 -12.98 -17.18
N VAL A 90 0.13 -12.64 -15.93
CA VAL A 90 0.29 -13.53 -14.78
C VAL A 90 -1.04 -13.91 -14.13
N SER A 91 -1.02 -14.99 -13.36
CA SER A 91 -2.18 -15.51 -12.63
C SER A 91 -2.21 -14.99 -11.18
N ASP A 92 -3.33 -15.28 -10.49
CA ASP A 92 -3.45 -15.04 -9.04
C ASP A 92 -2.27 -15.69 -8.28
N GLY A 93 -1.77 -14.99 -7.26
CA GLY A 93 -0.58 -15.42 -6.52
C GLY A 93 0.74 -14.86 -7.07
N ASP A 94 0.75 -14.41 -8.35
CA ASP A 94 1.88 -13.73 -8.98
C ASP A 94 1.56 -12.28 -9.34
N ARG A 95 0.30 -11.85 -9.21
CA ARG A 95 -0.12 -10.46 -9.46
C ARG A 95 0.45 -9.52 -8.41
N ILE A 96 0.86 -8.34 -8.89
CA ILE A 96 1.35 -7.25 -8.05
C ILE A 96 0.92 -5.91 -8.63
N GLN A 97 0.59 -4.94 -7.76
CA GLN A 97 0.49 -3.53 -8.11
C GLN A 97 1.50 -2.73 -7.27
N LEU A 98 2.18 -1.81 -7.91
CA LEU A 98 3.17 -0.94 -7.28
C LEU A 98 2.53 0.42 -7.00
N MET A 99 2.38 0.74 -5.72
CA MET A 99 1.81 2.01 -5.26
C MET A 99 2.88 3.10 -5.31
N GLY A 100 2.79 3.95 -6.32
CA GLY A 100 3.77 5.00 -6.61
C GLY A 100 4.98 4.50 -7.43
N LYS A 101 5.73 5.46 -7.95
CA LYS A 101 6.98 5.23 -8.68
C LYS A 101 8.15 5.06 -7.73
N ASP A 102 9.22 4.42 -8.17
CA ASP A 102 10.50 4.39 -7.47
C ASP A 102 11.45 5.44 -8.06
N ILE A 103 12.54 5.71 -7.35
CA ILE A 103 13.59 6.66 -7.77
C ILE A 103 14.32 6.18 -9.03
N ASP A 104 14.97 7.12 -9.72
CA ASP A 104 15.91 6.88 -10.83
C ASP A 104 15.31 6.02 -11.96
N GLY A 105 14.03 6.16 -12.25
CA GLY A 105 13.37 5.43 -13.34
C GLY A 105 13.26 3.91 -13.14
N LYS A 106 13.48 3.40 -11.92
CA LYS A 106 13.49 1.94 -11.63
C LYS A 106 12.16 1.24 -11.87
N THR A 107 11.09 2.01 -12.06
CA THR A 107 9.74 1.50 -12.37
C THR A 107 9.29 1.86 -13.79
N ASP A 108 10.13 2.46 -14.62
CA ASP A 108 9.72 2.93 -15.96
C ASP A 108 9.36 1.78 -16.91
N ASP A 109 9.95 0.62 -16.74
CA ASP A 109 9.62 -0.60 -17.47
C ASP A 109 8.48 -1.42 -16.85
N LEU A 110 7.84 -0.90 -15.78
CA LEU A 110 6.79 -1.56 -15.00
C LEU A 110 5.41 -0.90 -15.14
N VAL A 111 5.22 -0.05 -16.15
CA VAL A 111 4.00 0.73 -16.37
C VAL A 111 2.70 -0.07 -16.17
N PRO A 112 2.54 -1.32 -16.66
CA PRO A 112 1.30 -2.07 -16.50
C PRO A 112 0.90 -2.38 -15.05
N ILE A 113 1.87 -2.39 -14.13
CA ILE A 113 1.65 -2.72 -12.72
C ILE A 113 1.88 -1.54 -11.77
N VAL A 114 2.32 -0.38 -12.25
CA VAL A 114 2.47 0.84 -11.44
C VAL A 114 1.15 1.57 -11.35
N ARG A 115 0.80 2.03 -10.16
CA ARG A 115 -0.29 2.97 -9.88
C ARG A 115 0.31 4.31 -9.53
N PRO A 116 0.22 5.31 -10.43
CA PRO A 116 0.75 6.63 -10.15
C PRO A 116 -0.01 7.30 -9.00
N VAL A 117 0.68 8.15 -8.27
CA VAL A 117 0.07 9.02 -7.25
C VAL A 117 -0.82 10.05 -7.94
N ASP A 118 -1.90 10.45 -7.30
CA ASP A 118 -2.96 11.33 -7.79
C ASP A 118 -3.76 10.77 -8.97
N GLU A 119 -3.76 9.44 -9.10
CA GLU A 119 -4.59 8.77 -10.09
C GLU A 119 -5.55 7.78 -9.44
N ALA A 120 -6.74 7.66 -10.03
CA ALA A 120 -7.72 6.65 -9.66
C ALA A 120 -7.46 5.35 -10.44
N PHE A 121 -7.71 4.23 -9.76
CA PHE A 121 -7.74 2.91 -10.39
C PHE A 121 -8.89 2.08 -9.84
N ASN A 122 -9.38 1.13 -10.63
CA ASN A 122 -10.53 0.29 -10.28
C ASN A 122 -10.29 -1.18 -10.61
N THR A 123 -9.03 -1.61 -10.59
CA THR A 123 -8.66 -2.98 -10.94
C THR A 123 -8.14 -3.75 -9.73
N ILE A 124 -8.67 -4.96 -9.52
CA ILE A 124 -8.17 -5.94 -8.55
C ILE A 124 -8.08 -7.29 -9.25
N CYS A 125 -7.01 -8.03 -9.04
CA CYS A 125 -6.75 -9.34 -9.65
C CYS A 125 -6.87 -9.31 -11.19
N GLY A 126 -6.44 -8.21 -11.81
CA GLY A 126 -6.51 -8.02 -13.27
C GLY A 126 -7.93 -7.83 -13.81
N ARG A 127 -8.92 -7.58 -12.96
CA ARG A 127 -10.32 -7.33 -13.34
C ARG A 127 -10.70 -5.89 -13.04
N THR A 128 -11.30 -5.22 -14.00
CA THR A 128 -11.95 -3.93 -13.79
C THR A 128 -13.24 -4.14 -13.01
N LEU A 129 -13.37 -3.44 -11.90
CA LEU A 129 -14.53 -3.53 -10.99
C LEU A 129 -15.37 -2.26 -11.15
N LYS A 130 -16.69 -2.46 -11.40
CA LYS A 130 -17.64 -1.37 -11.61
C LYS A 130 -17.93 -0.57 -10.34
N PHE A 131 -17.97 -1.24 -9.20
CA PHE A 131 -18.40 -0.69 -7.91
C PHE A 131 -17.24 -0.46 -6.94
N PHE A 132 -16.04 -0.42 -7.45
CA PHE A 132 -14.82 -0.18 -6.70
C PHE A 132 -13.97 0.85 -7.44
N SER A 133 -13.47 1.82 -6.71
CA SER A 133 -12.42 2.72 -7.16
C SER A 133 -11.47 3.00 -6.00
N ALA A 134 -10.22 3.28 -6.30
CA ALA A 134 -9.23 3.67 -5.32
C ALA A 134 -8.44 4.85 -5.89
N PHE A 135 -8.21 5.87 -5.09
CA PHE A 135 -7.38 7.02 -5.43
C PHE A 135 -6.11 7.00 -4.60
N LEU A 136 -4.95 6.90 -5.24
CA LEU A 136 -3.67 6.84 -4.57
C LEU A 136 -3.17 8.25 -4.23
N LEU A 137 -3.12 8.59 -2.95
CA LEU A 137 -2.70 9.90 -2.44
C LEU A 137 -1.20 9.95 -2.08
N ALA A 138 -0.65 8.83 -1.61
CA ALA A 138 0.77 8.70 -1.23
C ALA A 138 1.24 7.24 -1.45
N PRO A 139 2.56 7.00 -1.50
CA PRO A 139 3.69 7.82 -1.03
C PRO A 139 3.97 9.00 -1.95
N ILE A 140 4.44 10.10 -1.38
CA ILE A 140 4.93 11.24 -2.16
C ILE A 140 6.13 10.79 -2.98
N ASP A 141 6.18 11.19 -4.25
CA ASP A 141 7.30 10.90 -5.16
C ASP A 141 8.64 11.39 -4.57
N ALA A 142 9.74 10.86 -5.09
CA ALA A 142 11.08 11.25 -4.66
C ALA A 142 11.29 12.77 -4.87
N SER A 143 11.82 13.43 -3.86
CA SER A 143 12.13 14.84 -3.89
C SER A 143 13.60 15.07 -4.26
N THR A 144 13.87 16.12 -5.05
CA THR A 144 15.22 16.64 -5.27
C THR A 144 15.68 17.55 -4.14
N ASP A 145 14.77 17.95 -3.25
CA ASP A 145 15.04 18.69 -2.03
C ASP A 145 15.40 17.68 -0.94
N GLU A 146 16.67 17.71 -0.48
CA GLU A 146 17.20 16.78 0.50
C GLU A 146 16.48 16.87 1.84
N GLU A 147 16.13 18.08 2.30
CA GLU A 147 15.41 18.26 3.56
C GLU A 147 14.01 17.63 3.50
N VAL A 148 13.33 17.75 2.36
CA VAL A 148 12.04 17.11 2.14
C VAL A 148 12.19 15.59 2.10
N GLU A 149 13.18 15.07 1.36
CA GLU A 149 13.37 13.61 1.25
C GLU A 149 13.76 12.97 2.59
N GLU A 150 14.52 13.70 3.44
CA GLU A 150 14.83 13.25 4.80
C GLU A 150 13.58 13.15 5.70
N CYS A 151 12.60 14.02 5.49
CA CYS A 151 11.32 13.94 6.20
C CYS A 151 10.45 12.77 5.73
N LEU A 152 10.66 12.25 4.54
CA LEU A 152 9.84 11.17 3.94
C LEU A 152 10.23 9.75 4.37
N VAL A 153 10.93 9.58 5.49
CA VAL A 153 11.33 8.27 6.03
C VAL A 153 10.23 7.66 6.89
N LYS A 154 10.26 6.34 7.08
CA LYS A 154 9.31 5.59 7.93
C LYS A 154 7.84 5.93 7.65
N ASN A 155 7.13 6.31 8.71
CA ASN A 155 5.70 6.62 8.75
C ASN A 155 5.28 7.65 7.70
N GLN A 156 6.14 8.67 7.49
CA GLN A 156 5.89 9.74 6.52
C GLN A 156 5.83 9.26 5.07
N SER A 157 6.35 8.08 4.77
CA SER A 157 6.25 7.47 3.43
C SER A 157 5.11 6.46 3.30
N SER A 158 4.22 6.33 4.28
CA SER A 158 3.09 5.40 4.23
C SER A 158 2.26 5.56 2.95
N VAL A 159 1.78 4.45 2.44
CA VAL A 159 0.78 4.46 1.36
C VAL A 159 -0.54 4.99 1.91
N ILE A 160 -1.10 6.01 1.27
CA ILE A 160 -2.42 6.57 1.56
C ILE A 160 -3.32 6.33 0.36
N ILE A 161 -4.47 5.71 0.61
CA ILE A 161 -5.47 5.43 -0.42
C ILE A 161 -6.85 5.83 0.08
N ASN A 162 -7.62 6.51 -0.78
CA ASN A 162 -9.04 6.72 -0.59
C ASN A 162 -9.81 5.75 -1.49
N PHE A 163 -10.55 4.84 -0.87
CA PHE A 163 -11.40 3.85 -1.55
C PHE A 163 -12.82 4.36 -1.68
N THR A 164 -13.43 4.14 -2.84
CA THR A 164 -14.85 4.35 -3.06
C THR A 164 -15.51 3.02 -3.38
N LEU A 165 -16.52 2.65 -2.60
CA LEU A 165 -17.24 1.39 -2.69
C LEU A 165 -18.73 1.69 -2.94
N ALA A 166 -19.21 1.48 -4.15
CA ALA A 166 -20.63 1.59 -4.48
C ALA A 166 -21.34 0.24 -4.28
N ALA A 167 -22.58 0.27 -3.85
CA ALA A 167 -23.36 -0.95 -3.68
C ALA A 167 -23.94 -1.43 -5.02
N ASP A 168 -24.40 -0.49 -5.82
CA ASP A 168 -25.06 -0.73 -7.12
C ASP A 168 -25.04 0.54 -8.00
N ASP A 169 -25.74 0.49 -9.12
CA ASP A 169 -25.85 1.61 -10.07
C ASP A 169 -26.65 2.82 -9.54
N ASN A 170 -27.42 2.64 -8.48
CA ASN A 170 -28.23 3.71 -7.91
C ASN A 170 -27.46 4.51 -6.84
N THR A 171 -26.29 4.02 -6.45
CA THR A 171 -25.41 4.64 -5.45
C THR A 171 -24.01 4.88 -6.04
N PRO A 172 -23.89 5.66 -7.13
CA PRO A 172 -22.62 5.81 -7.86
C PRO A 172 -21.53 6.49 -7.03
N ASP A 173 -21.91 7.37 -6.10
CA ASP A 173 -20.95 8.08 -5.24
C ASP A 173 -20.33 7.17 -4.17
N GLY A 174 -20.99 6.04 -3.87
CA GLY A 174 -20.48 5.03 -2.96
C GLY A 174 -20.14 5.54 -1.58
N ALA A 175 -19.65 4.64 -0.71
CA ALA A 175 -19.04 5.01 0.56
C ALA A 175 -17.52 5.17 0.39
N LYS A 176 -16.95 6.21 0.97
CA LYS A 176 -15.52 6.53 0.91
C LYS A 176 -14.82 6.07 2.18
N PHE A 177 -13.76 5.27 2.01
CA PHE A 177 -12.91 4.79 3.10
C PHE A 177 -11.48 5.27 2.89
N LEU A 178 -10.99 6.15 3.76
CA LEU A 178 -9.64 6.67 3.73
C LEU A 178 -8.73 5.87 4.67
N SER A 179 -7.70 5.25 4.11
CA SER A 179 -6.64 4.55 4.84
C SER A 179 -5.33 5.28 4.68
N GLY A 180 -4.73 5.71 5.79
CA GLY A 180 -3.54 6.54 5.82
C GLY A 180 -2.28 5.85 6.35
N GLY A 181 -2.33 4.55 6.70
CA GLY A 181 -1.21 3.90 7.39
C GLY A 181 -0.80 4.70 8.62
N ASP A 182 0.50 4.94 8.77
CA ASP A 182 1.04 5.75 9.88
C ASP A 182 1.50 7.14 9.44
N ALA A 183 0.91 7.66 8.35
CA ALA A 183 1.21 9.01 7.88
C ALA A 183 0.95 10.05 8.99
N GLU A 184 1.93 10.93 9.19
CA GLU A 184 1.89 11.97 10.21
C GLU A 184 1.49 13.33 9.62
N VAL A 185 1.34 14.33 10.48
CA VAL A 185 0.83 15.67 10.13
C VAL A 185 1.56 16.32 8.95
N PHE A 186 2.87 16.09 8.80
CA PHE A 186 3.65 16.60 7.68
C PHE A 186 3.07 16.15 6.32
N ILE A 187 2.70 14.87 6.22
CA ILE A 187 2.12 14.31 5.00
C ILE A 187 0.68 14.81 4.81
N TRP A 188 -0.12 14.88 5.87
CA TRP A 188 -1.50 15.36 5.79
C TRP A 188 -1.57 16.83 5.35
N ASN A 189 -0.66 17.68 5.86
CA ASN A 189 -0.56 19.06 5.39
C ASN A 189 -0.19 19.14 3.91
N ARG A 190 0.74 18.29 3.44
CA ARG A 190 1.09 18.22 2.01
C ARG A 190 -0.08 17.72 1.15
N GLN A 191 -0.85 16.73 1.61
CA GLN A 191 -2.05 16.29 0.90
C GLN A 191 -3.08 17.43 0.82
N TRP A 192 -3.29 18.16 1.93
CA TRP A 192 -4.15 19.33 1.92
C TRP A 192 -3.68 20.40 0.93
N ASP A 193 -2.42 20.81 1.00
CA ASP A 193 -1.87 21.82 0.12
C ASP A 193 -1.98 21.47 -1.37
N ARG A 194 -1.83 20.20 -1.68
CA ARG A 194 -1.91 19.65 -3.04
C ARG A 194 -3.34 19.63 -3.56
N HIS A 195 -4.31 19.29 -2.72
CA HIS A 195 -5.70 19.07 -3.11
C HIS A 195 -6.69 20.13 -2.64
N LYS A 196 -6.28 21.18 -1.92
CA LYS A 196 -7.19 22.21 -1.36
C LYS A 196 -8.05 22.94 -2.38
N LYS A 197 -7.69 22.93 -3.67
CA LYS A 197 -8.49 23.52 -4.75
C LYS A 197 -9.65 22.61 -5.19
N ASP A 198 -9.49 21.31 -5.04
CA ASP A 198 -10.51 20.28 -5.23
C ASP A 198 -10.30 19.18 -4.18
N PRO A 199 -10.87 19.35 -2.98
CA PRO A 199 -10.64 18.43 -1.87
C PRO A 199 -11.46 17.14 -1.95
N SER A 200 -12.21 16.91 -3.01
CA SER A 200 -13.11 15.75 -3.17
C SER A 200 -12.39 14.40 -3.00
N VAL A 201 -11.09 14.35 -3.36
CA VAL A 201 -10.25 13.16 -3.20
C VAL A 201 -9.82 12.89 -1.74
N LEU A 202 -10.00 13.88 -0.85
CA LEU A 202 -9.72 13.79 0.59
C LEU A 202 -10.99 13.55 1.42
N GLU A 203 -12.17 13.67 0.81
CA GLU A 203 -13.44 13.40 1.51
C GLU A 203 -13.56 11.90 1.85
N TYR A 204 -14.14 11.62 3.01
CA TYR A 204 -14.37 10.25 3.47
C TYR A 204 -15.63 10.16 4.35
N ASP A 205 -16.27 9.00 4.32
CA ASP A 205 -17.34 8.62 5.27
C ASP A 205 -16.73 7.88 6.47
N LEU A 206 -15.67 7.10 6.22
CA LEU A 206 -14.93 6.39 7.24
C LEU A 206 -13.43 6.60 7.04
N MET A 207 -12.71 6.90 8.10
CA MET A 207 -11.26 7.02 8.09
C MET A 207 -10.65 6.04 9.07
N GLN A 208 -9.67 5.26 8.60
CA GLN A 208 -8.76 4.59 9.51
C GLN A 208 -7.85 5.63 10.15
N THR A 209 -7.94 5.79 11.47
CA THR A 209 -7.13 6.78 12.19
C THR A 209 -5.65 6.50 11.96
N PRO A 210 -4.88 7.45 11.40
CA PRO A 210 -3.48 7.24 11.10
C PRO A 210 -2.63 7.05 12.36
N HIS A 211 -1.55 6.30 12.23
CA HIS A 211 -0.52 6.11 13.24
C HIS A 211 -1.10 5.76 14.62
N HIS A 212 -2.02 4.77 14.65
CA HIS A 212 -2.67 4.28 15.87
C HIS A 212 -3.29 5.38 16.75
N CYS A 213 -3.79 6.44 16.14
CA CYS A 213 -4.28 7.64 16.86
C CYS A 213 -3.17 8.42 17.59
N SER A 214 -1.93 8.33 17.12
CA SER A 214 -0.81 9.08 17.68
C SER A 214 -1.02 10.58 17.50
N TRP A 215 -0.57 11.35 18.49
CA TRP A 215 -0.59 12.81 18.39
C TRP A 215 0.16 13.35 17.18
N HIS A 216 1.24 12.69 16.73
CA HIS A 216 2.03 13.07 15.57
C HIS A 216 1.25 13.04 14.25
N SER A 217 0.15 12.31 14.17
CA SER A 217 -0.73 12.37 13.00
C SER A 217 -1.62 13.62 12.96
N LEU A 218 -1.72 14.36 14.07
CA LEU A 218 -2.58 15.53 14.23
C LEU A 218 -1.82 16.84 14.39
N SER A 219 -0.59 16.81 14.93
CA SER A 219 0.17 18.02 15.26
C SER A 219 1.67 17.76 15.19
N TYR A 220 2.44 18.81 14.88
CA TYR A 220 3.90 18.80 15.01
C TYR A 220 4.37 18.77 16.48
N ASP A 221 3.59 19.35 17.37
CA ASP A 221 3.92 19.41 18.79
C ASP A 221 3.40 18.14 19.49
N SER A 222 4.17 17.57 20.38
CA SER A 222 3.68 16.52 21.27
C SER A 222 2.77 17.12 22.36
N TRP A 223 1.90 16.27 22.95
CA TRP A 223 1.06 16.72 24.09
C TRP A 223 1.89 17.18 25.28
N SER A 224 3.06 16.55 25.49
CA SER A 224 4.01 16.89 26.55
C SER A 224 4.62 18.28 26.40
N ASP A 225 4.65 18.84 25.19
CA ASP A 225 5.27 20.15 24.92
C ASP A 225 4.33 21.33 25.22
N LYS A 226 3.10 21.02 25.66
CA LYS A 226 2.05 22.00 25.99
C LYS A 226 1.79 22.13 27.51
N GLY A 227 2.70 21.59 28.32
CA GLY A 227 2.67 21.68 29.77
C GLY A 227 3.18 23.00 30.33
#